data_7cc59a02b2dc803f5977476b59c46ba9
#
_entry.id   7cc59a02b2dc803f5977476b59c46ba9
#
_cell.length_a   1.000
_cell.length_b   1.000
_cell.length_c   1.000
_cell.angle_alpha   90.00
_cell.angle_beta   90.00
_cell.angle_gamma   90.00
#
_symmetry.space_group_name_H-M   'P 1'
#
loop_
_entity.id
_entity.type
_entity.pdbx_description
1 polymer ?
#
loop_
_entity_poly.entity_id
_entity_poly.type
_entity_poly.pdbx_seq_one_letter_code
_entity_poly.pdbx_strand_id
1 'polypeptide(L)'
;MTEFVFFDYPLPSDPEIRSIWGQISTLRHEVYASELQQYQVNSEQQLEDPGHHFIACMVEGKLAGYISLNPPNEQPFRVSTYFSQETLDETLYSKCGERLSSTFEVRALTVSPEFRGKQISARLMAHTLNFILQAD
;
A
#
# COMPACT_ATOMS: atom_id res chain seq x y z
N MET A 1 22.01 5.22 1.29
CA MET A 1 21.06 6.33 1.40
C MET A 1 19.63 5.82 1.33
N THR A 2 18.77 6.33 2.16
CA THR A 2 17.36 5.93 2.20
C THR A 2 16.51 7.00 1.54
N GLU A 3 15.61 6.58 0.68
CA GLU A 3 14.78 7.48 -0.10
C GLU A 3 13.34 6.99 -0.09
N PHE A 4 12.37 7.90 0.04
CA PHE A 4 10.96 7.56 -0.03
C PHE A 4 10.39 8.14 -1.31
N VAL A 5 9.84 7.26 -2.16
CA VAL A 5 9.33 7.65 -3.47
C VAL A 5 7.82 7.51 -3.47
N PHE A 6 7.14 8.58 -3.85
CA PHE A 6 5.67 8.63 -3.89
C PHE A 6 5.23 8.56 -5.34
N PHE A 7 4.26 7.70 -5.63
CA PHE A 7 3.69 7.62 -6.97
C PHE A 7 2.28 7.06 -6.91
N ASP A 8 1.54 7.26 -7.99
CA ASP A 8 0.16 6.81 -8.11
C ASP A 8 0.06 5.71 -9.15
N TYR A 9 -0.99 4.91 -9.04
CA TYR A 9 -1.37 3.94 -10.06
C TYR A 9 -2.64 4.46 -10.74
N PRO A 10 -2.74 4.48 -12.07
CA PRO A 10 -1.81 3.92 -13.07
C PRO A 10 -0.45 4.61 -13.08
N LEU A 11 0.57 3.85 -13.46
CA LEU A 11 1.95 4.32 -13.37
C LEU A 11 2.24 5.43 -14.38
N PRO A 12 3.05 6.42 -13.96
CA PRO A 12 3.57 7.38 -14.95
C PRO A 12 4.59 6.72 -15.86
N SER A 13 5.03 7.44 -16.90
CA SER A 13 6.00 6.94 -17.87
C SER A 13 7.44 7.02 -17.38
N ASP A 14 7.65 7.15 -16.10
CA ASP A 14 8.97 7.31 -15.50
C ASP A 14 9.65 5.94 -15.37
N PRO A 15 10.84 5.75 -16.00
CA PRO A 15 11.54 4.46 -15.91
C PRO A 15 11.90 4.07 -14.48
N GLU A 16 12.25 5.04 -13.64
CA GLU A 16 12.57 4.76 -12.24
C GLU A 16 11.36 4.20 -11.50
N ILE A 17 10.18 4.81 -11.70
CA ILE A 17 8.95 4.35 -11.07
C ILE A 17 8.61 2.94 -11.57
N ARG A 18 8.80 2.68 -12.85
CA ARG A 18 8.51 1.35 -13.39
C ARG A 18 9.49 0.30 -12.88
N SER A 19 10.73 0.67 -12.63
CA SER A 19 11.69 -0.22 -12.00
C SER A 19 11.27 -0.55 -10.56
N ILE A 20 10.82 0.46 -9.82
CA ILE A 20 10.32 0.27 -8.46
C ILE A 20 9.10 -0.65 -8.48
N TRP A 21 8.21 -0.46 -9.45
CA TRP A 21 7.02 -1.30 -9.60
C TRP A 21 7.40 -2.77 -9.81
N GLY A 22 8.41 -3.02 -10.62
CA GLY A 22 8.90 -4.39 -10.82
C GLY A 22 9.42 -5.00 -9.52
N GLN A 23 10.09 -4.21 -8.70
CA GLN A 23 10.57 -4.68 -7.41
C GLN A 23 9.41 -4.93 -6.44
N ILE A 24 8.36 -4.09 -6.48
CA ILE A 24 7.17 -4.30 -5.67
C ILE A 24 6.50 -5.62 -6.04
N SER A 25 6.38 -5.88 -7.34
CA SER A 25 5.78 -7.12 -7.82
C SER A 25 6.55 -8.34 -7.33
N THR A 26 7.87 -8.28 -7.40
CA THR A 26 8.72 -9.37 -6.91
C THR A 26 8.59 -9.55 -5.40
N LEU A 27 8.60 -8.45 -4.66
CA LEU A 27 8.49 -8.53 -3.21
C LEU A 27 7.13 -9.09 -2.79
N ARG A 28 6.07 -8.66 -3.48
CA ARG A 28 4.73 -9.15 -3.18
C ARG A 28 4.64 -10.66 -3.37
N HIS A 29 5.19 -11.16 -4.45
CA HIS A 29 5.23 -12.60 -4.67
C HIS A 29 6.03 -13.30 -3.58
N GLU A 30 7.20 -12.77 -3.27
CA GLU A 30 8.09 -13.37 -2.28
C GLU A 30 7.41 -13.50 -0.91
N VAL A 31 6.74 -12.45 -0.47
CA VAL A 31 6.11 -12.44 0.85
C VAL A 31 4.79 -13.21 0.85
N TYR A 32 3.91 -12.91 -0.09
CA TYR A 32 2.54 -13.44 -0.02
C TYR A 32 2.39 -14.81 -0.67
N ALA A 33 3.19 -15.12 -1.67
CA ALA A 33 3.11 -16.43 -2.32
C ALA A 33 4.07 -17.42 -1.69
N SER A 34 5.32 -17.02 -1.45
CA SER A 34 6.35 -17.94 -0.96
C SER A 34 6.32 -18.12 0.55
N GLU A 35 6.26 -17.03 1.31
CA GLU A 35 6.28 -17.10 2.78
C GLU A 35 4.93 -17.45 3.37
N LEU A 36 3.87 -16.79 2.90
CA LEU A 36 2.54 -16.92 3.48
C LEU A 36 1.66 -17.88 2.69
N GLN A 37 2.11 -18.31 1.52
CA GLN A 37 1.39 -19.25 0.67
C GLN A 37 -0.02 -18.80 0.33
N GLN A 38 -0.20 -17.47 0.20
CA GLN A 38 -1.50 -16.90 -0.12
C GLN A 38 -1.82 -16.96 -1.61
N TYR A 39 -0.79 -16.98 -2.46
CA TYR A 39 -0.94 -17.04 -3.90
C TYR A 39 -0.12 -18.21 -4.43
N GLN A 40 -0.67 -18.93 -5.39
CA GLN A 40 -0.01 -20.09 -5.96
C GLN A 40 1.01 -19.71 -7.02
N VAL A 41 0.75 -18.63 -7.72
CA VAL A 41 1.55 -18.20 -8.85
C VAL A 41 1.77 -16.71 -8.76
N ASN A 42 2.99 -16.26 -9.02
CA ASN A 42 3.25 -14.84 -9.13
C ASN A 42 2.70 -14.35 -10.46
N SER A 43 1.76 -13.44 -10.40
CA SER A 43 1.13 -12.87 -11.57
C SER A 43 0.95 -11.38 -11.35
N GLU A 44 1.22 -10.60 -12.39
CA GLU A 44 0.93 -9.19 -12.33
C GLU A 44 -0.56 -8.93 -12.16
N GLN A 45 -1.39 -9.90 -12.51
CA GLN A 45 -2.83 -9.80 -12.29
C GLN A 45 -3.17 -9.67 -10.81
N GLN A 46 -2.31 -10.19 -9.94
CA GLN A 46 -2.52 -10.02 -8.51
C GLN A 46 -2.29 -8.60 -8.06
N LEU A 47 -1.75 -7.76 -8.94
CA LEU A 47 -1.57 -6.34 -8.70
C LEU A 47 -2.53 -5.49 -9.52
N GLU A 48 -3.54 -6.10 -10.17
CA GLU A 48 -4.50 -5.35 -10.98
C GLU A 48 -5.27 -4.30 -10.18
N ASP A 49 -5.49 -4.57 -8.91
CA ASP A 49 -6.15 -3.62 -8.02
C ASP A 49 -5.23 -3.32 -6.85
N PRO A 50 -4.10 -2.69 -7.11
CA PRO A 50 -3.04 -2.57 -6.10
C PRO A 50 -3.26 -1.46 -5.09
N GLY A 51 -4.24 -0.59 -5.31
CA GLY A 51 -4.43 0.62 -4.56
C GLY A 51 -4.17 1.82 -5.46
N HIS A 52 -4.31 3.01 -4.92
CA HIS A 52 -4.23 4.23 -5.72
C HIS A 52 -2.92 5.00 -5.50
N HIS A 53 -2.51 5.17 -4.26
CA HIS A 53 -1.28 5.86 -3.90
C HIS A 53 -0.27 4.89 -3.32
N PHE A 54 0.98 5.07 -3.70
CA PHE A 54 2.07 4.22 -3.22
C PHE A 54 3.18 5.05 -2.61
N ILE A 55 3.78 4.53 -1.55
CA ILE A 55 5.00 5.09 -0.98
C ILE A 55 5.99 3.93 -0.90
N ALA A 56 7.11 4.06 -1.59
CA ALA A 56 8.16 3.03 -1.60
C ALA A 56 9.38 3.53 -0.85
N CYS A 57 9.93 2.68 0.01
CA CYS A 57 11.18 2.97 0.71
C CYS A 57 12.32 2.28 -0.02
N MET A 58 13.24 3.07 -0.56
CA MET A 58 14.37 2.58 -1.32
C MET A 58 15.64 2.77 -0.52
N VAL A 59 16.44 1.73 -0.40
CA VAL A 59 17.74 1.79 0.29
C VAL A 59 18.81 1.35 -0.69
N GLU A 60 19.70 2.25 -1.04
CA GLU A 60 20.79 1.97 -1.99
C GLU A 60 20.24 1.34 -3.28
N GLY A 61 19.14 1.88 -3.79
CA GLY A 61 18.54 1.41 -5.03
C GLY A 61 17.72 0.14 -4.94
N LYS A 62 17.59 -0.44 -3.76
CA LYS A 62 16.79 -1.65 -3.52
C LYS A 62 15.52 -1.31 -2.77
N LEU A 63 14.43 -1.96 -3.12
CA LEU A 63 13.16 -1.78 -2.41
C LEU A 63 13.25 -2.43 -1.03
N ALA A 64 13.15 -1.62 0.01
CA ALA A 64 13.12 -2.11 1.39
C ALA A 64 11.69 -2.42 1.83
N GLY A 65 10.72 -1.70 1.32
CA GLY A 65 9.32 -1.91 1.65
C GLY A 65 8.44 -0.90 0.94
N TYR A 66 7.13 -1.13 1.01
CA TYR A 66 6.18 -0.20 0.42
C TYR A 66 4.86 -0.25 1.16
N ILE A 67 4.06 0.80 0.96
CA ILE A 67 2.69 0.85 1.47
C ILE A 67 1.80 1.36 0.34
N SER A 68 0.59 0.84 0.25
CA SER A 68 -0.39 1.32 -0.72
C SER A 68 -1.67 1.74 -0.02
N LEU A 69 -2.30 2.77 -0.57
CA LEU A 69 -3.45 3.42 0.02
C LEU A 69 -4.55 3.66 -1.01
N ASN A 70 -5.79 3.62 -0.54
CA ASN A 70 -6.92 4.13 -1.30
C ASN A 70 -7.43 5.39 -0.62
N PRO A 71 -7.61 6.49 -1.38
CA PRO A 71 -8.14 7.72 -0.79
C PRO A 71 -9.64 7.61 -0.52
N PRO A 72 -10.25 8.53 0.22
CA PRO A 72 -11.66 8.42 0.61
C PRO A 72 -12.52 8.33 -0.60
N ASN A 73 -12.64 8.73 -1.57
CA ASN A 73 -13.66 8.64 -2.62
C ASN A 73 -13.31 7.66 -3.75
N GLU A 74 -12.28 6.85 -3.54
CA GLU A 74 -11.90 5.81 -4.48
C GLU A 74 -12.54 4.49 -4.05
N GLN A 75 -13.84 4.44 -4.13
CA GLN A 75 -14.62 3.27 -3.75
C GLN A 75 -14.73 2.29 -4.92
N PRO A 76 -14.89 1.01 -4.61
CA PRO A 76 -14.98 0.42 -3.27
C PRO A 76 -13.59 0.16 -2.67
N PHE A 77 -13.48 0.27 -1.36
CA PHE A 77 -12.29 -0.16 -0.64
C PHE A 77 -12.15 -1.69 -0.74
N ARG A 78 -10.93 -2.15 -0.61
CA ARG A 78 -10.67 -3.60 -0.62
C ARG A 78 -11.44 -4.31 0.49
N VAL A 79 -11.52 -3.68 1.66
CA VAL A 79 -12.21 -4.25 2.80
C VAL A 79 -13.69 -4.44 2.51
N SER A 80 -14.27 -3.71 1.58
CA SER A 80 -15.69 -3.88 1.24
C SER A 80 -15.97 -5.19 0.51
N THR A 81 -14.94 -5.93 0.13
CA THR A 81 -15.10 -7.29 -0.37
C THR A 81 -15.64 -8.22 0.72
N TYR A 82 -15.34 -7.91 1.98
CA TYR A 82 -15.71 -8.74 3.12
C TYR A 82 -16.89 -8.20 3.92
N PHE A 83 -17.11 -6.89 3.85
CA PHE A 83 -18.16 -6.22 4.61
C PHE A 83 -18.85 -5.22 3.71
N SER A 84 -20.17 -5.05 3.88
CA SER A 84 -20.88 -4.03 3.11
C SER A 84 -20.36 -2.64 3.45
N GLN A 85 -20.45 -1.71 2.50
CA GLN A 85 -20.04 -0.33 2.75
C GLN A 85 -20.89 0.31 3.84
N GLU A 86 -22.17 -0.06 3.92
CA GLU A 86 -23.04 0.45 4.96
C GLU A 86 -22.55 0.03 6.34
N THR A 87 -22.19 -1.26 6.51
CA THR A 87 -21.66 -1.75 7.77
C THR A 87 -20.36 -1.05 8.16
N LEU A 88 -19.46 -0.87 7.17
CA LEU A 88 -18.20 -0.20 7.42
C LEU A 88 -18.41 1.25 7.85
N ASP A 89 -19.30 1.96 7.16
CA ASP A 89 -19.55 3.36 7.45
C ASP A 89 -20.15 3.53 8.84
N GLU A 90 -21.10 2.69 9.19
CA GLU A 90 -21.74 2.75 10.51
C GLU A 90 -20.74 2.41 11.62
N THR A 91 -19.88 1.41 11.38
CA THR A 91 -18.87 1.03 12.36
C THR A 91 -17.86 2.15 12.59
N LEU A 92 -17.40 2.77 11.52
CA LEU A 92 -16.48 3.91 11.63
C LEU A 92 -17.11 5.05 12.40
N TYR A 93 -18.35 5.39 12.06
CA TYR A 93 -19.03 6.47 12.74
C TYR A 93 -19.22 6.17 14.22
N SER A 94 -19.64 4.95 14.53
CA SER A 94 -19.87 4.52 15.91
C SER A 94 -18.61 4.50 16.76
N LYS A 95 -17.48 4.09 16.16
CA LYS A 95 -16.24 3.91 16.92
C LYS A 95 -15.34 5.15 16.89
N CYS A 96 -15.32 5.88 15.79
CA CYS A 96 -14.37 6.97 15.58
C CYS A 96 -15.03 8.31 15.24
N GLY A 97 -16.32 8.31 14.99
CA GLY A 97 -17.01 9.53 14.56
C GLY A 97 -16.75 9.92 13.13
N GLU A 98 -16.15 9.02 12.33
CA GLU A 98 -15.77 9.30 10.96
C GLU A 98 -16.60 8.49 9.97
N ARG A 99 -16.61 8.92 8.72
CA ARG A 99 -17.31 8.25 7.64
C ARG A 99 -16.32 7.73 6.61
N LEU A 100 -16.74 6.78 5.78
CA LEU A 100 -15.91 6.29 4.69
C LEU A 100 -15.49 7.41 3.75
N SER A 101 -16.35 8.41 3.57
CA SER A 101 -16.06 9.54 2.69
C SER A 101 -14.89 10.41 3.16
N SER A 102 -14.43 10.24 4.38
CA SER A 102 -13.29 10.98 4.94
C SER A 102 -12.17 10.05 5.41
N THR A 103 -12.19 8.80 4.99
CA THR A 103 -11.28 7.77 5.50
C THR A 103 -10.42 7.21 4.37
N PHE A 104 -9.12 7.09 4.61
CA PHE A 104 -8.20 6.38 3.71
C PHE A 104 -8.14 4.91 4.10
N GLU A 105 -7.96 4.05 3.11
CA GLU A 105 -7.73 2.63 3.37
C GLU A 105 -6.25 2.31 3.13
N VAL A 106 -5.60 1.71 4.12
CA VAL A 106 -4.27 1.15 3.93
C VAL A 106 -4.45 -0.25 3.35
N ARG A 107 -4.01 -0.44 2.11
CA ARG A 107 -4.22 -1.72 1.42
C ARG A 107 -3.14 -2.73 1.72
N ALA A 108 -1.92 -2.30 1.72
CA ALA A 108 -0.79 -3.20 1.93
C ALA A 108 0.35 -2.45 2.59
N LEU A 109 1.02 -3.12 3.50
CA LEU A 109 2.26 -2.63 4.10
C LEU A 109 3.19 -3.84 4.12
N THR A 110 4.23 -3.80 3.31
CA THR A 110 5.11 -4.94 3.13
C THR A 110 6.57 -4.51 3.25
N VAL A 111 7.34 -5.26 4.02
CA VAL A 111 8.77 -5.00 4.22
C VAL A 111 9.56 -6.21 3.73
N SER A 112 10.59 -5.95 2.94
CA SER A 112 11.46 -7.01 2.44
C SER A 112 12.13 -7.73 3.60
N PRO A 113 12.27 -9.07 3.54
CA PRO A 113 12.87 -9.83 4.63
C PRO A 113 14.25 -9.33 5.05
N GLU A 114 15.09 -8.91 4.10
CA GLU A 114 16.44 -8.45 4.43
C GLU A 114 16.46 -7.12 5.18
N PHE A 115 15.34 -6.39 5.17
CA PHE A 115 15.25 -5.09 5.84
C PHE A 115 14.38 -5.10 7.08
N ARG A 116 13.88 -6.25 7.49
CA ARG A 116 13.06 -6.37 8.69
C ARG A 116 13.92 -6.06 9.92
N GLY A 117 13.30 -5.45 10.92
CA GLY A 117 14.01 -5.05 12.13
C GLY A 117 14.74 -3.72 12.01
N LYS A 118 14.60 -3.02 10.89
CA LYS A 118 15.28 -1.74 10.65
C LYS A 118 14.31 -0.56 10.65
N GLN A 119 13.13 -0.74 11.25
CA GLN A 119 12.12 0.29 11.42
C GLN A 119 11.55 0.84 10.10
N ILE A 120 11.62 0.04 9.03
CA ILE A 120 11.09 0.47 7.73
C ILE A 120 9.58 0.69 7.80
N SER A 121 8.85 -0.25 8.44
CA SER A 121 7.39 -0.12 8.55
C SER A 121 6.99 1.13 9.33
N ALA A 122 7.69 1.44 10.43
CA ALA A 122 7.40 2.63 11.20
C ALA A 122 7.64 3.91 10.40
N ARG A 123 8.70 3.92 9.61
CA ARG A 123 9.00 5.08 8.77
C ARG A 123 8.00 5.23 7.64
N LEU A 124 7.57 4.13 7.03
CA LEU A 124 6.52 4.16 6.02
C LEU A 124 5.22 4.69 6.60
N MET A 125 4.86 4.24 7.80
CA MET A 125 3.64 4.73 8.45
C MET A 125 3.72 6.22 8.77
N ALA A 126 4.89 6.71 9.18
CA ALA A 126 5.07 8.13 9.44
C ALA A 126 4.85 8.96 8.18
N HIS A 127 5.41 8.50 7.06
CA HIS A 127 5.18 9.19 5.78
C HIS A 127 3.72 9.10 5.34
N THR A 128 3.07 7.97 5.64
CA THR A 128 1.65 7.79 5.32
C THR A 128 0.80 8.80 6.10
N LEU A 129 1.05 8.95 7.40
CA LEU A 129 0.29 9.90 8.20
C LEU A 129 0.49 11.32 7.68
N ASN A 130 1.71 11.68 7.35
CA ASN A 130 1.99 13.00 6.80
C ASN A 130 1.27 13.22 5.48
N PHE A 131 1.27 12.20 4.61
CA PHE A 131 0.56 12.27 3.33
C PHE A 131 -0.94 12.48 3.55
N ILE A 132 -1.55 11.73 4.45
CA ILE A 132 -2.98 11.84 4.74
C ILE A 132 -3.32 13.22 5.30
N LEU A 133 -2.50 13.72 6.20
CA LEU A 133 -2.75 15.03 6.81
C LEU A 133 -2.66 16.17 5.81
N GLN A 134 -1.89 16.00 4.75
CA GLN A 134 -1.73 17.02 3.72
C GLN A 134 -2.69 16.88 2.56
N ALA A 135 -3.44 15.80 2.50
CA ALA A 135 -4.30 15.47 1.35
C ALA A 135 -5.66 16.17 1.41
N ASP A 136 -5.88 17.00 2.34
CA ASP A 136 -7.15 17.65 2.59
C ASP A 136 -7.61 18.58 1.45
#